data_d7f81ea49c015f2ecdf4a7d3b166836f
#
_entry.id   d7f81ea49c015f2ecdf4a7d3b166836f
#
_cell.length_a   1.000
_cell.length_b   1.000
_cell.length_c   1.000
_cell.angle_alpha   90.00
_cell.angle_beta   90.00
_cell.angle_gamma   90.00
#
_symmetry.space_group_name_H-M   'P 1'
#
loop_
_entity.id
_entity.type
_entity.pdbx_description
1 polymer ?
#
loop_
_entity_poly.entity_id
_entity_poly.type
_entity_poly.pdbx_seq_one_letter_code
_entity_poly.pdbx_strand_id
1 'polypeptide(L)'
;METLEELKNKYNKLREESNNLYSKIRKIEKREAISKFTVGDCYLDILKDNLIKIISIQNNYVYYICLDYISISRENSYLFYIQGWKKITSKQFQSAYLAVMKDIQDPDLRDEIGSNWNRVYKSIMNSINN
;
A
#
# COMPACT_ATOMS: atom_id res chain seq x y z
N MET A 1 13.25 24.69 46.65
CA MET A 1 14.09 23.99 45.66
C MET A 1 13.60 22.55 45.53
N GLU A 2 13.37 22.12 44.32
CA GLU A 2 12.90 20.74 44.11
C GLU A 2 14.01 19.72 44.37
N THR A 3 13.65 18.60 44.95
CA THR A 3 14.60 17.52 45.14
C THR A 3 14.72 16.68 43.86
N LEU A 4 15.80 15.91 43.77
CA LEU A 4 16.01 14.97 42.66
C LEU A 4 14.84 14.01 42.49
N GLU A 5 14.32 13.49 43.62
CA GLU A 5 13.20 12.58 43.60
C GLU A 5 11.93 13.23 43.04
N GLU A 6 11.64 14.48 43.43
CA GLU A 6 10.50 15.21 42.93
C GLU A 6 10.62 15.44 41.41
N LEU A 7 11.83 15.78 40.94
CA LEU A 7 12.08 15.95 39.52
C LEU A 7 11.92 14.65 38.72
N LYS A 8 12.38 13.53 39.28
CA LYS A 8 12.20 12.22 38.68
C LYS A 8 10.72 11.84 38.59
N ASN A 9 9.95 12.13 39.64
CA ASN A 9 8.52 11.85 39.66
C ASN A 9 7.78 12.68 38.60
N LYS A 10 8.14 13.96 38.44
CA LYS A 10 7.57 14.80 37.39
C LYS A 10 7.92 14.28 36.01
N TYR A 11 9.16 13.88 35.79
CA TYR A 11 9.61 13.30 34.51
C TYR A 11 8.83 12.04 34.18
N ASN A 12 8.68 11.13 35.15
CA ASN A 12 7.96 9.89 34.94
C ASN A 12 6.49 10.12 34.59
N LYS A 13 5.87 11.10 35.25
CA LYS A 13 4.49 11.49 34.99
C LYS A 13 4.31 12.03 33.58
N LEU A 14 5.20 12.93 33.16
CA LEU A 14 5.18 13.51 31.81
C LEU A 14 5.40 12.45 30.75
N ARG A 15 6.31 11.53 31.00
CA ARG A 15 6.59 10.40 30.10
C ARG A 15 5.36 9.50 29.92
N GLU A 16 4.67 9.22 31.03
CA GLU A 16 3.44 8.42 30.99
C GLU A 16 2.33 9.14 30.19
N GLU A 17 2.15 10.42 30.45
CA GLU A 17 1.18 11.24 29.69
C GLU A 17 1.52 11.27 28.21
N SER A 18 2.80 11.42 27.87
CA SER A 18 3.27 11.40 26.47
C SER A 18 3.00 10.05 25.81
N ASN A 19 3.27 8.95 26.52
CA ASN A 19 3.00 7.62 25.99
C ASN A 19 1.50 7.40 25.75
N ASN A 20 0.66 7.90 26.63
CA ASN A 20 -0.79 7.80 26.49
C ASN A 20 -1.30 8.60 25.27
N LEU A 21 -0.77 9.81 25.08
CA LEU A 21 -1.10 10.63 23.90
C LEU A 21 -0.64 9.96 22.62
N TYR A 22 0.58 9.43 22.59
CA TYR A 22 1.11 8.71 21.44
C TYR A 22 0.21 7.53 21.06
N SER A 23 -0.22 6.76 22.06
CA SER A 23 -1.12 5.63 21.86
C SER A 23 -2.46 6.07 21.24
N LYS A 24 -3.03 7.19 21.74
CA LYS A 24 -4.28 7.74 21.18
C LYS A 24 -4.10 8.20 19.74
N ILE A 25 -3.00 8.88 19.44
CA ILE A 25 -2.68 9.34 18.08
C ILE A 25 -2.59 8.14 17.14
N ARG A 26 -1.88 7.09 17.53
CA ARG A 26 -1.74 5.86 16.73
C ARG A 26 -3.07 5.20 16.44
N LYS A 27 -3.98 5.17 17.42
CA LYS A 27 -5.32 4.61 17.23
C LYS A 27 -6.12 5.40 16.18
N ILE A 28 -6.03 6.72 16.23
CA ILE A 28 -6.71 7.59 15.26
C ILE A 28 -6.10 7.41 13.86
N GLU A 29 -4.78 7.40 13.76
CA GLU A 29 -4.08 7.17 12.50
C GLU A 29 -4.47 5.83 11.87
N LYS A 30 -4.55 4.77 12.67
CA LYS A 30 -4.99 3.45 12.21
C LYS A 30 -6.40 3.48 11.68
N ARG A 31 -7.31 4.15 12.39
CA ARG A 31 -8.71 4.27 11.98
C ARG A 31 -8.84 5.05 10.68
N GLU A 32 -8.10 6.15 10.55
CA GLU A 32 -8.08 6.95 9.33
C GLU A 32 -7.50 6.18 8.15
N ALA A 33 -6.41 5.45 8.38
CA ALA A 33 -5.79 4.62 7.33
C ALA A 33 -6.75 3.53 6.85
N ILE A 34 -7.45 2.86 7.76
CA ILE A 34 -8.44 1.83 7.41
C ILE A 34 -9.58 2.44 6.60
N SER A 35 -10.03 3.66 6.95
CA SER A 35 -11.15 4.31 6.26
C SER A 35 -10.85 4.70 4.81
N LYS A 36 -9.58 4.86 4.45
CA LYS A 36 -9.15 5.23 3.09
C LYS A 36 -9.20 4.07 2.12
N PHE A 37 -9.17 2.84 2.60
CA PHE A 37 -9.07 1.66 1.77
C PHE A 37 -10.34 0.82 1.86
N THR A 38 -10.77 0.29 0.73
CA THR A 38 -11.94 -0.59 0.63
C THR A 38 -11.53 -1.86 -0.10
N VAL A 39 -12.00 -3.00 0.39
CA VAL A 39 -11.78 -4.28 -0.29
C VAL A 39 -12.34 -4.19 -1.72
N GLY A 40 -11.54 -4.60 -2.69
CA GLY A 40 -11.86 -4.50 -4.11
C GLY A 40 -11.26 -3.29 -4.81
N ASP A 41 -10.79 -2.29 -4.07
CA ASP A 41 -10.12 -1.13 -4.65
C ASP A 41 -8.79 -1.52 -5.27
N CYS A 42 -8.44 -0.82 -6.34
CA CYS A 42 -7.22 -1.08 -7.10
C CYS A 42 -6.33 0.15 -7.11
N TYR A 43 -5.02 -0.08 -7.11
CA TYR A 43 -4.01 0.98 -7.01
C TYR A 43 -2.81 0.69 -7.90
N LEU A 44 -2.14 1.76 -8.30
CA LEU A 44 -0.78 1.71 -8.85
C LEU A 44 0.20 2.06 -7.72
N ASP A 45 1.14 1.17 -7.46
CA ASP A 45 2.27 1.45 -6.55
C ASP A 45 3.41 2.02 -7.37
N ILE A 46 3.56 3.35 -7.34
CA ILE A 46 4.57 4.06 -8.14
C ILE A 46 5.98 3.68 -7.73
N LEU A 47 6.21 3.44 -6.44
CA LEU A 47 7.56 3.15 -5.93
C LEU A 47 8.09 1.80 -6.40
N LYS A 48 7.20 0.84 -6.62
CA LYS A 48 7.56 -0.54 -6.99
C LYS A 48 7.15 -0.93 -8.41
N ASP A 49 6.51 -0.03 -9.16
CA ASP A 49 5.97 -0.29 -10.49
C ASP A 49 5.04 -1.51 -10.53
N ASN A 50 4.19 -1.64 -9.51
CA ASN A 50 3.26 -2.75 -9.36
C ASN A 50 1.82 -2.24 -9.41
N LEU A 51 0.90 -3.12 -9.81
CA LEU A 51 -0.53 -2.87 -9.69
C LEU A 51 -1.10 -3.76 -8.59
N ILE A 52 -2.07 -3.23 -7.84
CA ILE A 52 -2.53 -3.83 -6.59
C ILE A 52 -4.05 -3.85 -6.58
N LYS A 53 -4.61 -4.96 -6.12
CA LYS A 53 -6.04 -5.07 -5.79
C LYS A 53 -6.18 -5.55 -4.36
N ILE A 54 -6.87 -4.77 -3.54
CA ILE A 54 -7.10 -5.10 -2.13
C ILE A 54 -8.09 -6.24 -2.02
N ILE A 55 -7.71 -7.32 -1.33
CA ILE A 55 -8.56 -8.49 -1.12
C ILE A 55 -9.04 -8.64 0.32
N SER A 56 -8.33 -8.05 1.29
CA SER A 56 -8.73 -8.10 2.70
C SER A 56 -8.04 -6.99 3.48
N ILE A 57 -8.69 -6.52 4.54
CA ILE A 57 -8.11 -5.55 5.47
C ILE A 57 -8.32 -6.10 6.88
N GLN A 58 -7.24 -6.40 7.60
CA GLN A 58 -7.29 -6.99 8.94
C GLN A 58 -6.13 -6.50 9.80
N ASN A 59 -6.40 -6.12 11.04
CA ASN A 59 -5.36 -5.81 12.04
C ASN A 59 -4.27 -4.84 11.55
N ASN A 60 -4.66 -3.79 10.84
CA ASN A 60 -3.74 -2.77 10.29
C ASN A 60 -2.91 -3.25 9.10
N TYR A 61 -3.23 -4.42 8.54
CA TYR A 61 -2.63 -4.91 7.32
C TYR A 61 -3.61 -4.85 6.17
N VAL A 62 -3.11 -4.48 5.02
CA VAL A 62 -3.79 -4.59 3.74
C VAL A 62 -3.23 -5.83 3.05
N TYR A 63 -4.11 -6.78 2.75
CA TYR A 63 -3.75 -7.96 1.97
C TYR A 63 -4.21 -7.73 0.54
N TYR A 64 -3.31 -7.98 -0.42
CA TYR A 64 -3.58 -7.62 -1.80
C TYR A 64 -2.95 -8.59 -2.80
N ILE A 65 -3.53 -8.61 -4.00
CA ILE A 65 -2.92 -9.24 -5.17
C ILE A 65 -2.02 -8.18 -5.81
N CYS A 66 -0.79 -8.55 -6.09
CA CYS A 66 0.22 -7.69 -6.70
C CYS A 66 0.55 -8.21 -8.09
N LEU A 67 0.49 -7.33 -9.07
CA LEU A 67 0.87 -7.64 -10.45
C LEU A 67 2.14 -6.90 -10.81
N ASP A 68 3.14 -7.62 -11.31
CA ASP A 68 4.26 -7.01 -12.01
C ASP A 68 4.40 -7.65 -13.38
N TYR A 69 5.38 -7.20 -14.19
CA TYR A 69 5.48 -7.64 -15.57
C TYR A 69 5.81 -9.14 -15.73
N ILE A 70 6.23 -9.81 -14.66
CA ILE A 70 6.62 -11.24 -14.71
C ILE A 70 5.82 -12.14 -13.79
N SER A 71 5.03 -11.59 -12.87
CA SER A 71 4.36 -12.43 -11.87
C SER A 71 3.05 -11.84 -11.35
N ILE A 72 2.26 -12.74 -10.79
CA ILE A 72 1.07 -12.44 -10.01
C ILE A 72 1.31 -13.06 -8.64
N SER A 73 1.30 -12.25 -7.59
CA SER A 73 1.57 -12.70 -6.23
C SER A 73 0.56 -12.16 -5.24
N ARG A 74 0.52 -12.77 -4.05
CA ARG A 74 -0.23 -12.24 -2.92
C ARG A 74 0.75 -11.67 -1.93
N GLU A 75 0.48 -10.45 -1.48
CA GLU A 75 1.36 -9.75 -0.54
C GLU A 75 0.52 -9.06 0.52
N ASN A 76 1.20 -8.56 1.55
CA ASN A 76 0.58 -7.73 2.56
C ASN A 76 1.48 -6.53 2.88
N SER A 77 0.85 -5.49 3.41
CA SER A 77 1.59 -4.32 3.86
C SER A 77 0.89 -3.72 5.07
N TYR A 78 1.67 -3.24 6.01
CA TYR A 78 1.16 -2.53 7.16
C TYR A 78 0.62 -1.16 6.72
N LEU A 79 -0.59 -0.81 7.14
CA LEU A 79 -1.28 0.39 6.65
C LEU A 79 -0.49 1.68 6.83
N PHE A 80 0.31 1.80 7.90
CA PHE A 80 1.10 3.00 8.14
C PHE A 80 2.25 3.21 7.16
N TYR A 81 2.68 2.16 6.49
CA TYR A 81 3.84 2.18 5.59
C TYR A 81 3.45 2.18 4.13
N ILE A 82 2.16 2.33 3.84
CA ILE A 82 1.68 2.41 2.46
C ILE A 82 1.88 3.85 1.97
N GLN A 83 2.72 4.00 0.95
CA GLN A 83 3.02 5.28 0.32
C GLN A 83 3.10 5.12 -1.19
N GLY A 84 2.73 6.18 -1.90
CA GLY A 84 2.86 6.19 -3.34
C GLY A 84 1.81 5.38 -4.10
N TRP A 85 0.75 4.94 -3.41
CA TRP A 85 -0.35 4.23 -4.05
C TRP A 85 -1.34 5.24 -4.63
N LYS A 86 -1.58 5.16 -5.93
CA LYS A 86 -2.59 5.97 -6.63
C LYS A 86 -3.74 5.09 -7.11
N LYS A 87 -4.96 5.55 -6.90
CA LYS A 87 -6.14 4.77 -7.24
C LYS A 87 -6.29 4.62 -8.75
N ILE A 88 -6.60 3.41 -9.19
CA ILE A 88 -6.95 3.07 -10.56
C ILE A 88 -8.32 2.41 -10.57
N THR A 89 -8.89 2.21 -11.75
CA THR A 89 -10.18 1.52 -11.86
C THR A 89 -9.99 0.00 -11.81
N SER A 90 -11.04 -0.71 -11.42
CA SER A 90 -11.02 -2.17 -11.45
C SER A 90 -10.87 -2.71 -12.88
N LYS A 91 -11.39 -1.98 -13.86
CA LYS A 91 -11.24 -2.31 -15.28
C LYS A 91 -9.78 -2.22 -15.73
N GLN A 92 -9.06 -1.18 -15.30
CA GLN A 92 -7.63 -1.04 -15.57
C GLN A 92 -6.84 -2.20 -14.95
N PHE A 93 -7.14 -2.55 -13.71
CA PHE A 93 -6.50 -3.69 -13.04
C PHE A 93 -6.78 -5.00 -13.79
N GLN A 94 -8.03 -5.23 -14.18
CA GLN A 94 -8.41 -6.44 -14.91
C GLN A 94 -7.68 -6.55 -16.25
N SER A 95 -7.56 -5.44 -16.98
CA SER A 95 -6.79 -5.40 -18.24
C SER A 95 -5.33 -5.76 -18.02
N ALA A 96 -4.73 -5.24 -16.95
CA ALA A 96 -3.35 -5.56 -16.58
C ALA A 96 -3.19 -7.02 -16.16
N TYR A 97 -4.15 -7.56 -15.41
CA TYR A 97 -4.15 -8.96 -15.00
C TYR A 97 -4.13 -9.89 -16.23
N LEU A 98 -5.01 -9.62 -17.20
CA LEU A 98 -5.06 -10.40 -18.42
C LEU A 98 -3.76 -10.27 -19.23
N ALA A 99 -3.17 -9.08 -19.25
CA ALA A 99 -1.90 -8.85 -19.94
C ALA A 99 -0.75 -9.65 -19.32
N VAL A 100 -0.66 -9.65 -17.99
CA VAL A 100 0.36 -10.46 -17.29
C VAL A 100 0.15 -11.94 -17.55
N MET A 101 -1.09 -12.40 -17.53
CA MET A 101 -1.39 -13.81 -17.81
C MET A 101 -0.93 -14.24 -19.21
N LYS A 102 -1.16 -13.40 -20.22
CA LYS A 102 -0.69 -13.66 -21.59
C LYS A 102 0.85 -13.70 -21.64
N ASP A 103 1.50 -12.75 -21.00
CA ASP A 103 2.96 -12.65 -21.01
C ASP A 103 3.61 -13.84 -20.27
N ILE A 104 2.98 -14.34 -19.20
CA ILE A 104 3.44 -15.53 -18.49
C ILE A 104 3.29 -16.79 -19.37
N GLN A 105 2.22 -16.88 -20.15
CA GLN A 105 1.99 -18.02 -21.05
C GLN A 105 2.92 -18.00 -22.26
N ASP A 106 3.46 -16.83 -22.61
CA ASP A 106 4.41 -16.68 -23.71
C ASP A 106 5.71 -16.03 -23.16
N PRO A 107 6.67 -16.84 -22.69
CA PRO A 107 7.91 -16.32 -22.10
C PRO A 107 8.73 -15.44 -23.02
N ASP A 108 8.59 -15.60 -24.34
CA ASP A 108 9.35 -14.81 -25.30
C ASP A 108 8.85 -13.37 -25.34
N LEU A 109 7.60 -13.11 -24.99
CA LEU A 109 7.01 -11.77 -24.98
C LEU A 109 7.25 -11.00 -23.69
N ARG A 110 7.36 -11.68 -22.55
CA ARG A 110 7.38 -11.00 -21.25
C ARG A 110 8.58 -10.11 -21.03
N ASP A 111 9.72 -10.42 -21.65
CA ASP A 111 10.96 -9.67 -21.48
C ASP A 111 11.16 -8.62 -22.60
N GLU A 112 10.20 -8.46 -23.51
CA GLU A 112 10.30 -7.54 -24.61
C GLU A 112 9.56 -6.22 -24.38
N ILE A 113 10.06 -5.16 -25.01
CA ILE A 113 9.47 -3.83 -24.93
C ILE A 113 8.03 -3.82 -25.46
N GLY A 114 7.66 -4.75 -26.33
CA GLY A 114 6.32 -4.87 -26.89
C GLY A 114 5.38 -5.78 -26.11
N SER A 115 5.71 -6.18 -24.88
CA SER A 115 4.85 -7.07 -24.09
C SER A 115 3.48 -6.47 -23.84
N ASN A 116 2.49 -7.34 -23.60
CA ASN A 116 1.12 -6.90 -23.29
C ASN A 116 1.09 -6.06 -22.01
N TRP A 117 1.86 -6.46 -20.99
CA TRP A 117 2.00 -5.69 -19.75
C TRP A 117 2.45 -4.26 -20.02
N ASN A 118 3.53 -4.07 -20.78
CA ASN A 118 4.09 -2.75 -21.02
C ASN A 118 3.08 -1.82 -21.65
N ARG A 119 2.28 -2.29 -22.60
CA ARG A 119 1.25 -1.47 -23.25
C ARG A 119 0.16 -1.04 -22.26
N VAL A 120 -0.34 -1.98 -21.47
CA VAL A 120 -1.40 -1.69 -20.50
C VAL A 120 -0.88 -0.80 -19.39
N TYR A 121 0.31 -1.08 -18.88
CA TYR A 121 0.93 -0.30 -17.81
C TYR A 121 1.16 1.15 -18.22
N LYS A 122 1.69 1.39 -19.42
CA LYS A 122 1.89 2.73 -19.95
C LYS A 122 0.56 3.49 -20.09
N SER A 123 -0.48 2.81 -20.53
CA SER A 123 -1.81 3.40 -20.63
C SER A 123 -2.33 3.84 -19.26
N ILE A 124 -2.17 3.02 -18.24
CA ILE A 124 -2.56 3.35 -16.86
C ILE A 124 -1.75 4.54 -16.34
N MET A 125 -0.44 4.53 -16.52
CA MET A 125 0.44 5.63 -16.10
C MET A 125 0.03 6.95 -16.75
N ASN A 126 -0.27 6.93 -18.05
CA ASN A 126 -0.69 8.12 -18.77
C ASN A 126 -2.03 8.67 -18.25
N SER A 127 -2.95 7.79 -17.88
CA SER A 127 -4.25 8.22 -17.34
C SER A 127 -4.13 8.89 -15.97
N ILE A 128 -3.15 8.50 -15.18
CA ILE A 128 -2.91 9.08 -13.84
C ILE A 128 -2.21 10.44 -13.96
N ASN A 129 -1.26 10.57 -14.89
CA ASN A 129 -0.47 11.78 -15.06
C ASN A 129 -1.19 12.88 -15.82
N ASN A 130 -2.33 12.57 -16.41
CA ASN A 130 -3.21 13.54 -17.04
C ASN A 130 -4.35 13.91 -16.08
#